data_bda5a669ce473be482563c1e97927041
#
_entry.id   bda5a669ce473be482563c1e97927041
#
_cell.length_a   1.000
_cell.length_b   1.000
_cell.length_c   1.000
_cell.angle_alpha   90.00
_cell.angle_beta   90.00
_cell.angle_gamma   90.00
#
_symmetry.space_group_name_H-M   'P 1'
#
loop_
_entity.id
_entity.type
_entity.pdbx_description
1 polymer ?
#
loop_
_entity_poly.entity_id
_entity_poly.type
_entity_poly.pdbx_seq_one_letter_code
_entity_poly.pdbx_strand_id
1 'polypeptide(L)'
;GKYIMPYFLADFLKLHPDVELILDVTNKSKVIKSLERNEVDFSLVSILPETLTVNRIELMPNRLFLVSNSATEFPEKIYDKNILENIPIILREMGSGTRQSMEQFMLLNNLNVKKKLELTSNEAVKQAVIAGLGCSIMPIIGIKNEITTGNLQIIPVRGLPIQSTWNLIWHKNKNFSPIAKAYLAFLEEYKQDIIKSKFDWTNSI
;
A
#
# COMPACT_ATOMS: atom_id res chain seq x y z
N GLY A 1 2.36 5.03 1.19
CA GLY A 1 3.53 5.90 1.47
C GLY A 1 3.82 6.04 2.95
N LYS A 2 2.83 6.50 3.75
CA LYS A 2 3.03 6.87 5.17
C LYS A 2 3.58 5.77 6.10
N TYR A 3 3.39 4.49 5.76
CA TYR A 3 3.89 3.37 6.56
C TYR A 3 5.25 2.84 6.10
N ILE A 4 5.78 3.30 4.97
CA ILE A 4 6.98 2.78 4.34
C ILE A 4 8.06 3.86 4.23
N MET A 5 7.74 4.98 3.57
CA MET A 5 8.74 6.01 3.26
C MET A 5 9.48 6.55 4.49
N PRO A 6 8.85 6.80 5.65
CA PRO A 6 9.60 7.28 6.81
C PRO A 6 10.77 6.39 7.23
N TYR A 7 10.65 5.06 7.07
CA TYR A 7 11.73 4.13 7.40
C TYR A 7 12.88 4.15 6.39
N PHE A 8 12.59 4.37 5.11
CA PHE A 8 13.60 4.51 4.06
C PHE A 8 14.26 5.89 4.04
N LEU A 9 13.67 6.87 4.72
CA LEU A 9 14.18 8.24 4.79
C LEU A 9 14.95 8.52 6.09
N ALA A 10 14.58 7.85 7.18
CA ALA A 10 15.06 8.19 8.53
C ALA A 10 16.58 8.22 8.66
N ASP A 11 17.27 7.18 8.17
CA ASP A 11 18.72 7.10 8.31
C ASP A 11 19.45 7.98 7.28
N PHE A 12 18.86 8.16 6.09
CA PHE A 12 19.37 9.11 5.11
C PHE A 12 19.36 10.56 5.64
N LEU A 13 18.25 10.97 6.27
CA LEU A 13 18.13 12.33 6.82
C LEU A 13 19.07 12.56 8.02
N LYS A 14 19.41 11.51 8.78
CA LYS A 14 20.46 11.64 9.83
C LYS A 14 21.84 11.90 9.24
N LEU A 15 22.13 11.32 8.07
CA LEU A 15 23.39 11.55 7.35
C LEU A 15 23.43 12.92 6.66
N HIS A 16 22.27 13.50 6.40
CA HIS A 16 22.10 14.76 5.69
C HIS A 16 21.16 15.71 6.48
N PRO A 17 21.59 16.23 7.64
CA PRO A 17 20.73 17.00 8.56
C PRO A 17 20.23 18.33 7.99
N ASP A 18 20.93 18.89 7.00
CA ASP A 18 20.58 20.16 6.35
C ASP A 18 19.56 19.99 5.21
N VAL A 19 19.11 18.76 4.94
CA VAL A 19 18.13 18.48 3.88
C VAL A 19 16.72 18.71 4.38
N GLU A 20 16.03 19.64 3.73
CA GLU A 20 14.58 19.79 3.87
C GLU A 20 13.86 18.82 2.94
N LEU A 21 12.98 17.99 3.52
CA LEU A 21 12.20 17.00 2.79
C LEU A 21 10.71 17.29 2.89
N ILE A 22 10.02 17.29 1.76
CA ILE A 22 8.56 17.34 1.70
C ILE A 22 8.06 15.95 1.31
N LEU A 23 7.28 15.33 2.19
CA LEU A 23 6.62 14.03 1.94
C LEU A 23 5.11 14.23 1.84
N ASP A 24 4.59 14.33 0.61
CA ASP A 24 3.15 14.35 0.37
C ASP A 24 2.58 12.93 0.30
N VAL A 25 1.49 12.67 0.99
CA VAL A 25 0.83 11.36 1.06
C VAL A 25 -0.59 11.47 0.55
N THR A 26 -0.79 11.05 -0.67
CA THR A 26 -2.07 11.11 -1.37
C THR A 26 -2.37 9.80 -2.13
N ASN A 27 -3.42 9.76 -2.95
CA ASN A 27 -3.75 8.56 -3.73
C ASN A 27 -2.91 8.45 -5.02
N LYS A 28 -2.89 7.24 -5.63
CA LYS A 28 -2.08 6.93 -6.82
C LYS A 28 -2.28 7.93 -7.96
N SER A 29 -3.55 8.29 -8.27
CA SER A 29 -3.83 9.19 -9.39
C SER A 29 -3.23 10.58 -9.19
N LYS A 30 -3.26 11.11 -7.97
CA LYS A 30 -2.64 12.41 -7.65
C LYS A 30 -1.13 12.31 -7.67
N VAL A 31 -0.56 11.24 -7.10
CA VAL A 31 0.89 10.97 -7.12
C VAL A 31 1.42 10.92 -8.56
N ILE A 32 0.73 10.22 -9.48
CA ILE A 32 1.14 10.17 -10.88
C ILE A 32 1.06 11.54 -11.54
N LYS A 33 0.01 12.33 -11.28
CA LYS A 33 -0.11 13.70 -11.82
C LYS A 33 1.03 14.62 -11.35
N SER A 34 1.42 14.56 -10.08
CA SER A 34 2.56 15.34 -9.58
C SER A 34 3.88 14.90 -10.22
N LEU A 35 4.04 13.59 -10.48
CA LEU A 35 5.20 13.08 -11.21
C LEU A 35 5.21 13.56 -12.68
N GLU A 36 4.08 13.49 -13.40
CA GLU A 36 3.93 13.98 -14.77
C GLU A 36 4.26 15.47 -14.91
N ARG A 37 3.88 16.27 -13.91
CA ARG A 37 4.15 17.71 -13.86
C ARG A 37 5.54 18.06 -13.34
N ASN A 38 6.37 17.05 -13.04
CA ASN A 38 7.69 17.21 -12.45
C ASN A 38 7.71 18.03 -11.14
N GLU A 39 6.63 17.95 -10.35
CA GLU A 39 6.49 18.64 -9.05
C GLU A 39 7.24 17.91 -7.93
N VAL A 40 7.61 16.65 -8.15
CA VAL A 40 8.31 15.80 -7.17
C VAL A 40 9.53 15.13 -7.78
N ASP A 41 10.52 14.79 -6.95
CA ASP A 41 11.68 14.03 -7.40
C ASP A 41 11.37 12.55 -7.53
N PHE A 42 10.64 12.00 -6.55
CA PHE A 42 10.28 10.60 -6.47
C PHE A 42 8.82 10.41 -6.11
N SER A 43 8.28 9.26 -6.47
CA SER A 43 6.94 8.83 -6.09
C SER A 43 6.94 7.36 -5.66
N LEU A 44 6.17 7.02 -4.62
CA LEU A 44 5.99 5.64 -4.18
C LEU A 44 4.65 5.10 -4.68
N VAL A 45 4.68 4.01 -5.43
CA VAL A 45 3.49 3.35 -5.97
C VAL A 45 3.59 1.82 -5.83
N SER A 46 2.43 1.16 -5.72
CA SER A 46 2.34 -0.32 -5.77
C SER A 46 1.84 -0.84 -7.12
N ILE A 47 1.37 0.06 -7.98
CA ILE A 47 0.96 -0.22 -9.35
C ILE A 47 1.63 0.84 -10.23
N LEU A 48 2.44 0.40 -11.17
CA LEU A 48 3.14 1.31 -12.09
C LEU A 48 2.15 2.07 -12.99
N PRO A 49 2.48 3.31 -13.40
CA PRO A 49 1.70 4.02 -14.39
C PRO A 49 1.85 3.36 -15.78
N GLU A 50 0.76 3.31 -16.53
CA GLU A 50 0.77 2.78 -17.90
C GLU A 50 1.11 3.87 -18.93
N THR A 51 0.78 5.12 -18.60
CA THR A 51 0.88 6.28 -19.51
C THR A 51 2.19 7.05 -19.39
N LEU A 52 3.01 6.73 -18.40
CA LEU A 52 4.24 7.47 -18.10
C LEU A 52 5.45 6.54 -18.11
N THR A 53 6.48 6.89 -18.89
CA THR A 53 7.74 6.17 -18.86
C THR A 53 8.55 6.57 -17.62
N VAL A 54 8.78 5.62 -16.73
CA VAL A 54 9.47 5.83 -15.46
C VAL A 54 10.66 4.89 -15.30
N ASN A 55 11.68 5.36 -14.57
CA ASN A 55 12.66 4.50 -13.93
C ASN A 55 12.15 4.12 -12.54
N ARG A 56 12.66 3.03 -11.97
CA ARG A 56 12.21 2.55 -10.67
C ARG A 56 13.29 1.82 -9.88
N ILE A 57 13.12 1.83 -8.57
CA ILE A 57 13.72 0.90 -7.63
C ILE A 57 12.59 0.13 -6.94
N GLU A 58 12.64 -1.18 -7.02
CA GLU A 58 11.75 -2.05 -6.24
C GLU A 58 12.18 -2.04 -4.78
N LEU A 59 11.27 -1.68 -3.88
CA LEU A 59 11.56 -1.62 -2.45
C LEU A 59 11.19 -2.93 -1.75
N MET A 60 9.90 -3.27 -1.71
CA MET A 60 9.44 -4.43 -0.95
C MET A 60 8.11 -4.97 -1.47
N PRO A 61 7.75 -6.22 -1.16
CA PRO A 61 6.43 -6.77 -1.48
C PRO A 61 5.30 -5.96 -0.83
N ASN A 62 4.19 -5.86 -1.54
CA ASN A 62 2.93 -5.35 -1.04
C ASN A 62 1.88 -6.45 -1.11
N ARG A 63 1.34 -6.86 0.03
CA ARG A 63 0.33 -7.91 0.14
C ARG A 63 -0.95 -7.34 0.73
N LEU A 64 -2.07 -7.57 0.04
CA LEU A 64 -3.38 -7.09 0.47
C LEU A 64 -4.24 -8.28 0.88
N PHE A 65 -4.75 -8.25 2.10
CA PHE A 65 -5.57 -9.28 2.72
C PHE A 65 -7.00 -8.81 2.94
N LEU A 66 -7.96 -9.71 2.89
CA LEU A 66 -9.29 -9.43 3.41
C LEU A 66 -9.23 -9.32 4.93
N VAL A 67 -9.78 -8.25 5.45
CA VAL A 67 -9.82 -7.97 6.90
C VAL A 67 -11.23 -7.65 7.38
N SER A 68 -11.49 -8.02 8.61
CA SER A 68 -12.70 -7.72 9.35
C SER A 68 -12.34 -7.28 10.77
N ASN A 69 -13.31 -6.71 11.49
CA ASN A 69 -13.16 -6.56 12.93
C ASN A 69 -13.15 -7.95 13.59
N SER A 70 -12.51 -8.07 14.74
CA SER A 70 -12.32 -9.36 15.40
C SER A 70 -13.58 -9.87 16.11
N ALA A 71 -14.60 -9.03 16.30
CA ALA A 71 -15.89 -9.44 16.88
C ALA A 71 -16.81 -10.14 15.87
N THR A 72 -16.53 -10.02 14.57
CA THR A 72 -17.30 -10.71 13.53
C THR A 72 -16.80 -12.15 13.40
N GLU A 73 -17.70 -13.11 13.51
CA GLU A 73 -17.35 -14.52 13.39
C GLU A 73 -17.17 -14.95 11.93
N PHE A 74 -16.04 -15.62 11.67
CA PHE A 74 -15.71 -16.28 10.42
C PHE A 74 -15.25 -17.71 10.74
N PRO A 75 -16.20 -18.68 10.86
CA PRO A 75 -15.92 -20.03 11.37
C PRO A 75 -15.08 -20.90 10.44
N GLU A 76 -14.99 -20.60 9.15
CA GLU A 76 -14.24 -21.42 8.21
C GLU A 76 -12.74 -21.11 8.26
N LYS A 77 -11.91 -22.15 8.14
CA LYS A 77 -10.45 -22.00 8.08
C LYS A 77 -9.97 -21.26 6.82
N ILE A 78 -10.70 -21.43 5.71
CA ILE A 78 -10.43 -20.79 4.43
C ILE A 78 -11.72 -20.65 3.64
N TYR A 79 -11.98 -19.48 3.13
CA TYR A 79 -13.17 -19.17 2.33
C TYR A 79 -12.88 -19.24 0.83
N ASP A 80 -13.91 -19.55 0.07
CA ASP A 80 -13.89 -19.27 -1.37
C ASP A 80 -14.02 -17.76 -1.60
N LYS A 81 -13.47 -17.29 -2.72
CA LYS A 81 -13.51 -15.87 -3.11
C LYS A 81 -14.92 -15.29 -3.23
N ASN A 82 -15.93 -16.11 -3.46
CA ASN A 82 -17.33 -15.71 -3.55
C ASN A 82 -17.87 -15.15 -2.23
N ILE A 83 -17.18 -15.34 -1.10
CA ILE A 83 -17.54 -14.67 0.16
C ILE A 83 -17.62 -13.15 -0.02
N LEU A 84 -16.79 -12.55 -0.89
CA LEU A 84 -16.80 -11.11 -1.15
C LEU A 84 -18.13 -10.58 -1.71
N GLU A 85 -18.96 -11.43 -2.31
CA GLU A 85 -20.28 -11.06 -2.80
C GLU A 85 -21.33 -11.03 -1.68
N ASN A 86 -21.06 -11.71 -0.56
CA ASN A 86 -22.01 -11.96 0.53
C ASN A 86 -21.73 -11.12 1.79
N ILE A 87 -20.63 -10.37 1.82
CA ILE A 87 -20.26 -9.50 2.94
C ILE A 87 -20.25 -8.02 2.52
N PRO A 88 -20.51 -7.10 3.47
CA PRO A 88 -20.43 -5.67 3.16
C PRO A 88 -18.98 -5.26 2.91
N ILE A 89 -18.67 -4.79 1.70
CA ILE A 89 -17.32 -4.38 1.31
C ILE A 89 -17.17 -2.86 1.34
N ILE A 90 -16.13 -2.40 2.03
CA ILE A 90 -15.69 -1.01 2.09
C ILE A 90 -14.56 -0.82 1.09
N LEU A 91 -14.71 0.13 0.18
CA LEU A 91 -13.72 0.46 -0.84
C LEU A 91 -13.00 1.78 -0.53
N ARG A 92 -11.82 1.92 -1.08
CA ARG A 92 -11.15 3.21 -1.22
C ARG A 92 -11.82 4.02 -2.33
N GLU A 93 -11.52 5.31 -2.36
CA GLU A 93 -11.95 6.24 -3.42
C GLU A 93 -11.37 5.87 -4.79
N MET A 94 -12.02 6.38 -5.83
CA MET A 94 -11.50 6.30 -7.21
C MET A 94 -10.10 6.93 -7.29
N GLY A 95 -9.20 6.28 -8.04
CA GLY A 95 -7.80 6.69 -8.15
C GLY A 95 -6.88 6.14 -7.06
N SER A 96 -7.40 5.39 -6.09
CA SER A 96 -6.59 4.63 -5.14
C SER A 96 -5.99 3.39 -5.79
N GLY A 97 -4.68 3.14 -5.60
CA GLY A 97 -4.02 1.91 -6.05
C GLY A 97 -4.57 0.66 -5.35
N THR A 98 -4.91 0.73 -4.06
CA THR A 98 -5.56 -0.37 -3.33
C THR A 98 -6.89 -0.74 -3.97
N ARG A 99 -7.74 0.26 -4.27
CA ARG A 99 -9.00 0.02 -4.97
C ARG A 99 -8.79 -0.59 -6.33
N GLN A 100 -7.86 -0.09 -7.12
CA GLN A 100 -7.54 -0.66 -8.44
C GLN A 100 -7.17 -2.14 -8.34
N SER A 101 -6.35 -2.52 -7.37
CA SER A 101 -6.00 -3.94 -7.13
C SER A 101 -7.23 -4.78 -6.75
N MET A 102 -8.12 -4.24 -5.92
CA MET A 102 -9.37 -4.93 -5.52
C MET A 102 -10.29 -5.13 -6.72
N GLU A 103 -10.53 -4.07 -7.50
CA GLU A 103 -11.41 -4.12 -8.68
C GLU A 103 -10.87 -5.08 -9.74
N GLN A 104 -9.55 -5.11 -9.95
CA GLN A 104 -8.92 -6.06 -10.85
C GLN A 104 -9.07 -7.51 -10.35
N PHE A 105 -8.89 -7.75 -9.06
CA PHE A 105 -9.13 -9.08 -8.47
C PHE A 105 -10.58 -9.52 -8.64
N MET A 106 -11.54 -8.65 -8.38
CA MET A 106 -12.97 -8.92 -8.56
C MET A 106 -13.30 -9.23 -10.02
N LEU A 107 -12.79 -8.44 -10.96
CA LEU A 107 -13.00 -8.62 -12.38
C LEU A 107 -12.44 -9.96 -12.89
N LEU A 108 -11.18 -10.28 -12.57
CA LEU A 108 -10.52 -11.52 -12.98
C LEU A 108 -11.20 -12.79 -12.42
N ASN A 109 -11.95 -12.64 -11.33
CA ASN A 109 -12.66 -13.76 -10.70
C ASN A 109 -14.17 -13.71 -10.95
N ASN A 110 -14.66 -12.81 -11.81
CA ASN A 110 -16.09 -12.63 -12.13
C ASN A 110 -16.96 -12.40 -10.90
N LEU A 111 -16.47 -11.65 -9.89
CA LEU A 111 -17.18 -11.37 -8.67
C LEU A 111 -18.06 -10.12 -8.80
N ASN A 112 -19.33 -10.23 -8.43
CA ASN A 112 -20.28 -9.13 -8.40
C ASN A 112 -20.41 -8.55 -6.98
N VAL A 113 -19.39 -7.81 -6.55
CA VAL A 113 -19.29 -7.29 -5.19
C VAL A 113 -20.07 -5.99 -5.05
N LYS A 114 -20.96 -5.93 -4.05
CA LYS A 114 -21.71 -4.73 -3.73
C LYS A 114 -20.94 -3.84 -2.75
N LYS A 115 -20.56 -2.64 -3.23
CA LYS A 115 -19.94 -1.62 -2.37
C LYS A 115 -20.92 -1.17 -1.28
N LYS A 116 -20.50 -1.30 -0.02
CA LYS A 116 -21.25 -0.78 1.12
C LYS A 116 -20.89 0.68 1.40
N LEU A 117 -19.61 1.02 1.34
CA LEU A 117 -19.07 2.33 1.73
C LEU A 117 -17.82 2.66 0.92
N GLU A 118 -17.57 3.94 0.68
CA GLU A 118 -16.35 4.44 0.05
C GLU A 118 -15.69 5.51 0.92
N LEU A 119 -14.37 5.37 1.15
CA LEU A 119 -13.59 6.25 2.01
C LEU A 119 -12.28 6.65 1.35
N THR A 120 -11.78 7.84 1.68
CA THR A 120 -10.69 8.51 0.97
C THR A 120 -9.27 8.22 1.51
N SER A 121 -9.13 7.37 2.52
CA SER A 121 -7.81 6.95 3.01
C SER A 121 -7.84 5.53 3.56
N ASN A 122 -6.69 4.85 3.56
CA ASN A 122 -6.57 3.52 4.20
C ASN A 122 -6.87 3.60 5.70
N GLU A 123 -6.53 4.71 6.36
CA GLU A 123 -6.83 4.91 7.77
C GLU A 123 -8.32 4.99 8.03
N ALA A 124 -9.06 5.76 7.21
CA ALA A 124 -10.52 5.84 7.33
C ALA A 124 -11.19 4.49 7.07
N VAL A 125 -10.73 3.73 6.06
CA VAL A 125 -11.22 2.37 5.81
C VAL A 125 -10.94 1.46 7.01
N LYS A 126 -9.73 1.52 7.56
CA LYS A 126 -9.35 0.73 8.74
C LYS A 126 -10.26 1.00 9.93
N GLN A 127 -10.51 2.28 10.24
CA GLN A 127 -11.40 2.67 11.34
C GLN A 127 -12.84 2.20 11.10
N ALA A 128 -13.33 2.26 9.87
CA ALA A 128 -14.67 1.77 9.53
C ALA A 128 -14.79 0.24 9.68
N VAL A 129 -13.73 -0.51 9.32
CA VAL A 129 -13.67 -1.96 9.54
C VAL A 129 -13.64 -2.29 11.04
N ILE A 130 -12.81 -1.60 11.82
CA ILE A 130 -12.76 -1.77 13.31
C ILE A 130 -14.14 -1.51 13.92
N ALA A 131 -14.84 -0.48 13.47
CA ALA A 131 -16.19 -0.15 13.92
C ALA A 131 -17.29 -1.15 13.47
N GLY A 132 -16.94 -2.19 12.70
CA GLY A 132 -17.89 -3.21 12.24
C GLY A 132 -18.78 -2.78 11.09
N LEU A 133 -18.45 -1.72 10.34
CA LEU A 133 -19.24 -1.26 9.20
C LEU A 133 -19.13 -2.17 7.96
N GLY A 134 -18.15 -3.08 7.95
CA GLY A 134 -17.93 -4.05 6.87
C GLY A 134 -16.50 -4.56 6.85
N CYS A 135 -16.16 -5.26 5.76
CA CYS A 135 -14.83 -5.80 5.49
C CYS A 135 -14.13 -5.00 4.39
N SER A 136 -12.82 -5.10 4.32
CA SER A 136 -12.06 -4.50 3.20
C SER A 136 -10.82 -5.32 2.87
N ILE A 137 -10.31 -5.19 1.66
CA ILE A 137 -9.00 -5.72 1.30
C ILE A 137 -7.96 -4.61 1.53
N MET A 138 -7.03 -4.85 2.44
CA MET A 138 -6.09 -3.84 2.92
C MET A 138 -4.64 -4.32 2.87
N PRO A 139 -3.68 -3.41 2.61
CA PRO A 139 -2.26 -3.76 2.68
C PRO A 139 -1.84 -4.06 4.12
N ILE A 140 -1.18 -5.20 4.31
CA ILE A 140 -0.75 -5.70 5.63
C ILE A 140 0.08 -4.67 6.40
N ILE A 141 0.89 -3.88 5.69
CA ILE A 141 1.75 -2.85 6.28
C ILE A 141 0.95 -1.77 7.05
N GLY A 142 -0.33 -1.59 6.73
CA GLY A 142 -1.18 -0.57 7.35
C GLY A 142 -2.02 -1.05 8.52
N ILE A 143 -1.98 -2.35 8.87
CA ILE A 143 -2.86 -2.97 9.87
C ILE A 143 -2.12 -3.81 10.92
N LYS A 144 -0.77 -3.71 10.97
CA LYS A 144 0.07 -4.49 11.88
C LYS A 144 -0.40 -4.38 13.34
N ASN A 145 -0.55 -3.15 13.82
CA ASN A 145 -0.89 -2.91 15.22
C ASN A 145 -2.27 -3.46 15.55
N GLU A 146 -3.23 -3.27 14.67
CA GLU A 146 -4.61 -3.69 14.87
C GLU A 146 -4.76 -5.23 14.86
N ILE A 147 -3.97 -5.93 14.06
CA ILE A 147 -3.87 -7.40 14.13
C ILE A 147 -3.22 -7.83 15.43
N THR A 148 -2.11 -7.18 15.83
CA THR A 148 -1.40 -7.52 17.08
C THR A 148 -2.26 -7.25 18.32
N THR A 149 -3.05 -6.18 18.33
CA THR A 149 -3.94 -5.82 19.44
C THR A 149 -5.29 -6.54 19.41
N GLY A 150 -5.56 -7.33 18.35
CA GLY A 150 -6.82 -8.07 18.22
C GLY A 150 -8.02 -7.22 17.83
N ASN A 151 -7.85 -6.00 17.33
CA ASN A 151 -8.95 -5.16 16.84
C ASN A 151 -9.38 -5.56 15.41
N LEU A 152 -8.47 -6.13 14.64
CA LEU A 152 -8.72 -6.67 13.31
C LEU A 152 -8.27 -8.11 13.21
N GLN A 153 -8.91 -8.86 12.33
CA GLN A 153 -8.52 -10.20 11.92
C GLN A 153 -8.37 -10.28 10.40
N ILE A 154 -7.47 -11.16 9.96
CA ILE A 154 -7.32 -11.54 8.55
C ILE A 154 -8.27 -12.70 8.28
N ILE A 155 -9.08 -12.56 7.23
CA ILE A 155 -9.95 -13.64 6.75
C ILE A 155 -9.23 -14.38 5.64
N PRO A 156 -8.87 -15.66 5.82
CA PRO A 156 -8.23 -16.45 4.79
C PRO A 156 -9.20 -16.71 3.64
N VAL A 157 -8.85 -16.24 2.44
CA VAL A 157 -9.66 -16.41 1.23
C VAL A 157 -8.78 -16.96 0.10
N ARG A 158 -9.29 -17.91 -0.66
CA ARG A 158 -8.59 -18.45 -1.83
C ARG A 158 -8.29 -17.34 -2.84
N GLY A 159 -7.04 -17.25 -3.25
CA GLY A 159 -6.56 -16.22 -4.17
C GLY A 159 -6.12 -14.91 -3.50
N LEU A 160 -6.28 -14.77 -2.19
CA LEU A 160 -5.65 -13.70 -1.40
C LEU A 160 -4.42 -14.24 -0.65
N PRO A 161 -3.44 -13.40 -0.35
CA PRO A 161 -3.37 -11.95 -0.58
C PRO A 161 -3.16 -11.58 -2.06
N ILE A 162 -3.72 -10.44 -2.48
CA ILE A 162 -3.31 -9.81 -3.74
C ILE A 162 -1.88 -9.33 -3.56
N GLN A 163 -1.01 -9.68 -4.50
CA GLN A 163 0.42 -9.35 -4.44
C GLN A 163 0.79 -8.30 -5.47
N SER A 164 1.62 -7.36 -5.06
CA SER A 164 2.29 -6.37 -5.90
C SER A 164 3.61 -5.97 -5.24
N THR A 165 4.31 -5.01 -5.81
CA THR A 165 5.59 -4.51 -5.26
C THR A 165 5.51 -3.01 -5.04
N TRP A 166 5.95 -2.52 -3.89
CA TRP A 166 6.18 -1.11 -3.68
C TRP A 166 7.41 -0.66 -4.46
N ASN A 167 7.21 0.32 -5.34
CA ASN A 167 8.24 0.86 -6.20
C ASN A 167 8.42 2.35 -5.91
N LEU A 168 9.65 2.77 -5.69
CA LEU A 168 10.05 4.16 -5.81
C LEU A 168 10.29 4.44 -7.30
N ILE A 169 9.54 5.38 -7.85
CA ILE A 169 9.58 5.71 -9.29
C ILE A 169 9.93 7.17 -9.51
N TRP A 170 10.49 7.48 -10.67
CA TRP A 170 10.76 8.84 -11.14
C TRP A 170 10.67 8.90 -12.67
N HIS A 171 10.46 10.11 -13.20
CA HIS A 171 10.40 10.32 -14.64
C HIS A 171 11.72 9.92 -15.30
N LYS A 172 11.65 9.20 -16.43
CA LYS A 172 12.85 8.64 -17.11
C LYS A 172 13.92 9.70 -17.38
N ASN A 173 13.51 10.92 -17.72
CA ASN A 173 14.40 12.03 -18.08
C ASN A 173 14.58 13.02 -16.92
N LYS A 174 14.39 12.61 -15.68
CA LYS A 174 14.55 13.47 -14.50
C LYS A 174 16.01 13.84 -14.32
N ASN A 175 16.29 15.14 -14.29
CA ASN A 175 17.58 15.68 -13.86
C ASN A 175 17.56 15.85 -12.34
N PHE A 176 18.27 15.00 -11.65
CA PHE A 176 18.33 15.02 -10.20
C PHE A 176 19.31 16.05 -9.66
N SER A 177 18.94 16.67 -8.55
CA SER A 177 19.86 17.38 -7.67
C SER A 177 20.93 16.43 -7.10
N PRO A 178 22.08 16.96 -6.61
CA PRO A 178 23.08 16.11 -5.95
C PRO A 178 22.52 15.28 -4.81
N ILE A 179 21.63 15.85 -3.99
CA ILE A 179 21.03 15.14 -2.86
C ILE A 179 20.06 14.03 -3.29
N ALA A 180 19.31 14.24 -4.36
CA ALA A 180 18.43 13.20 -4.90
C ALA A 180 19.24 12.02 -5.47
N LYS A 181 20.40 12.28 -6.08
CA LYS A 181 21.33 11.23 -6.53
C LYS A 181 21.94 10.47 -5.33
N ALA A 182 22.32 11.20 -4.28
CA ALA A 182 22.81 10.59 -3.04
C ALA A 182 21.76 9.69 -2.38
N TYR A 183 20.49 10.08 -2.42
CA TYR A 183 19.39 9.23 -1.92
C TYR A 183 19.23 7.93 -2.72
N LEU A 184 19.35 7.98 -4.04
CA LEU A 184 19.33 6.74 -4.85
C LEU A 184 20.51 5.81 -4.52
N ALA A 185 21.73 6.35 -4.39
CA ALA A 185 22.90 5.58 -3.98
C ALA A 185 22.72 4.97 -2.58
N PHE A 186 22.19 5.74 -1.63
CA PHE A 186 21.85 5.25 -0.29
C PHE A 186 20.85 4.10 -0.34
N LEU A 187 19.81 4.18 -1.16
CA LEU A 187 18.85 3.09 -1.30
C LEU A 187 19.46 1.84 -1.92
N GLU A 188 20.34 1.99 -2.90
CA GLU A 188 21.05 0.84 -3.51
C GLU A 188 21.87 0.11 -2.46
N GLU A 189 22.53 0.82 -1.55
CA GLU A 189 23.38 0.26 -0.50
C GLU A 189 22.59 -0.31 0.68
N TYR A 190 21.63 0.44 1.23
CA TYR A 190 21.00 0.12 2.53
C TYR A 190 19.58 -0.44 2.45
N LYS A 191 18.97 -0.49 1.28
CA LYS A 191 17.57 -0.94 1.10
C LYS A 191 17.31 -2.29 1.76
N GLN A 192 18.18 -3.28 1.58
CA GLN A 192 17.95 -4.63 2.09
C GLN A 192 18.01 -4.69 3.62
N ASP A 193 18.90 -3.93 4.23
CA ASP A 193 19.03 -3.86 5.68
C ASP A 193 17.80 -3.19 6.31
N ILE A 194 17.30 -2.14 5.68
CA ILE A 194 16.06 -1.48 6.10
C ILE A 194 14.88 -2.46 6.00
N ILE A 195 14.74 -3.17 4.91
CA ILE A 195 13.67 -4.16 4.72
C ILE A 195 13.74 -5.22 5.82
N LYS A 196 14.92 -5.82 6.01
CA LYS A 196 15.12 -6.86 7.00
C LYS A 196 14.85 -6.38 8.43
N SER A 197 15.35 -5.20 8.80
CA SER A 197 15.20 -4.69 10.17
C SER A 197 13.80 -4.16 10.48
N LYS A 198 13.08 -3.60 9.51
CA LYS A 198 11.80 -2.90 9.76
C LYS A 198 10.57 -3.65 9.25
N PHE A 199 10.70 -4.52 8.24
CA PHE A 199 9.57 -5.09 7.52
C PHE A 199 9.57 -6.62 7.45
N ASP A 200 10.56 -7.31 8.02
CA ASP A 200 10.66 -8.78 7.98
C ASP A 200 9.43 -9.48 8.56
N TRP A 201 8.79 -8.88 9.57
CA TRP A 201 7.53 -9.33 10.14
C TRP A 201 6.41 -9.53 9.10
N THR A 202 6.45 -8.81 7.96
CA THR A 202 5.45 -8.99 6.91
C THR A 202 5.53 -10.36 6.25
N ASN A 203 6.63 -11.08 6.38
CA ASN A 203 6.84 -12.42 5.82
C ASN A 203 6.27 -13.52 6.73
N SER A 204 5.98 -13.20 7.98
CA SER A 204 5.51 -14.16 9.00
C SER A 204 3.98 -14.30 9.05
N ILE A 205 3.24 -13.60 8.17
CA ILE A 205 1.79 -13.59 8.08
C ILE A 205 1.33 -14.25 6.78
#